data_896f34fcb61e71611ac33947519a2572
#
_entry.id   896f34fcb61e71611ac33947519a2572
#
_cell.length_a   1.000
_cell.length_b   1.000
_cell.length_c   1.000
_cell.angle_alpha   90.00
_cell.angle_beta   90.00
_cell.angle_gamma   90.00
#
_symmetry.space_group_name_H-M   'P 1'
#
loop_
_entity.id
_entity.type
_entity.pdbx_description
1 polymer ?
#
loop_
_entity_poly.entity_id
_entity_poly.type
_entity_poly.pdbx_seq_one_letter_code
_entity_poly.pdbx_strand_id
1 'polypeptide(L)'
;MPFPANKTKLVCTIGPASDSLQMLENIIRAGMNVARLNFSHGDFDSHKKTIANIRAASRNTGKRVAIMADLPGPKMRIGEIADEPIALTPDDSFTLTTQEIIGDANRVSVSFSQLPEAVKPGDKLFLNDGYVELEVTQVDATEVHCKVIVGGHLRSRKGLNLPGIDLGISAFTDHDHECLKFAMENGVDAVGQSFVETGADIEALRQAAEGLGHDPFIIAKIERAGARKHLTGILQAADGIMIARGDLGVEIPIEQIAVAQKNLMRQANLMGKPVITATQMLESMTTNRRPTRAEATDVANAILDGTDCVMLSGESAMGNYPLESVAMLARIAAAIEPHRAAYSVKQIFQTRWEGDHILLHDIIATSVESTLNRITPASVIVPTHSGTTARSIARFKLPVWITAVSSSEKTCQDLMFSYGIWSVHEPDHPDDWKSWSLKWLKSQEVSGDLVVLTEGPSAKHPHRNNRMEIIDLGRQVE
;
A
#
# COMPACT_ATOMS: atom_id res chain seq x y z
N MET A 1 -15.35 21.78 2.32
CA MET A 1 -15.13 20.93 3.55
C MET A 1 -13.73 21.17 4.05
N PRO A 2 -13.50 21.36 5.34
CA PRO A 2 -12.16 21.57 5.88
C PRO A 2 -11.28 20.34 5.64
N PHE A 3 -9.98 20.56 5.55
CA PHE A 3 -9.02 19.48 5.43
C PHE A 3 -9.14 18.51 6.62
N PRO A 4 -8.95 17.19 6.40
CA PRO A 4 -8.88 16.23 7.51
C PRO A 4 -7.77 16.58 8.51
N ALA A 5 -7.94 16.16 9.77
CA ALA A 5 -6.94 16.39 10.81
C ALA A 5 -5.64 15.62 10.55
N ASN A 6 -5.72 14.44 9.89
CA ASN A 6 -4.58 13.61 9.52
C ASN A 6 -4.26 13.73 8.01
N LYS A 7 -2.99 13.68 7.68
CA LYS A 7 -2.44 13.69 6.32
C LYS A 7 -2.07 12.29 5.84
N THR A 8 -1.72 11.40 6.76
CA THR A 8 -1.53 9.96 6.48
C THR A 8 -2.81 9.39 5.91
N LYS A 9 -2.72 8.67 4.81
CA LYS A 9 -3.87 8.08 4.14
C LYS A 9 -4.29 6.78 4.80
N LEU A 10 -5.59 6.53 4.83
CA LEU A 10 -6.15 5.32 5.41
C LEU A 10 -6.62 4.38 4.31
N VAL A 11 -6.04 3.19 4.26
CA VAL A 11 -6.44 2.09 3.38
C VAL A 11 -7.29 1.13 4.20
N CYS A 12 -8.51 0.87 3.76
CA CYS A 12 -9.42 -0.06 4.46
C CYS A 12 -9.77 -1.21 3.54
N THR A 13 -9.54 -2.44 4.01
CA THR A 13 -10.05 -3.63 3.30
C THR A 13 -11.56 -3.69 3.49
N ILE A 14 -12.27 -3.81 2.38
CA ILE A 14 -13.72 -3.93 2.37
C ILE A 14 -14.11 -5.40 2.33
N GLY A 15 -15.05 -5.76 3.18
CA GLY A 15 -15.57 -7.12 3.30
C GLY A 15 -16.95 -7.11 3.96
N PRO A 16 -17.46 -8.28 4.40
CA PRO A 16 -18.83 -8.44 4.88
C PRO A 16 -19.25 -7.46 5.99
N ALA A 17 -18.30 -6.99 6.82
CA ALA A 17 -18.60 -6.02 7.89
C ALA A 17 -18.72 -4.58 7.38
N SER A 18 -18.27 -4.28 6.15
CA SER A 18 -18.12 -2.91 5.65
C SER A 18 -18.66 -2.64 4.25
N ASP A 19 -19.18 -3.63 3.53
CA ASP A 19 -19.60 -3.53 2.11
C ASP A 19 -20.94 -2.83 1.88
N SER A 20 -21.74 -2.60 2.93
CA SER A 20 -23.02 -1.89 2.80
C SER A 20 -22.82 -0.40 2.50
N LEU A 21 -23.68 0.19 1.66
CA LEU A 21 -23.60 1.61 1.28
C LEU A 21 -23.52 2.52 2.51
N GLN A 22 -24.36 2.30 3.51
CA GLN A 22 -24.39 3.11 4.74
C GLN A 22 -23.08 3.00 5.54
N MET A 23 -22.51 1.79 5.66
CA MET A 23 -21.25 1.60 6.38
C MET A 23 -20.09 2.23 5.60
N LEU A 24 -20.06 2.10 4.29
CA LEU A 24 -19.05 2.75 3.43
C LEU A 24 -19.09 4.27 3.58
N GLU A 25 -20.26 4.89 3.58
CA GLU A 25 -20.39 6.33 3.84
C GLU A 25 -19.82 6.72 5.21
N ASN A 26 -20.12 5.93 6.24
CA ASN A 26 -19.61 6.20 7.59
C ASN A 26 -18.09 6.07 7.67
N ILE A 27 -17.52 5.03 7.06
CA ILE A 27 -16.08 4.78 7.00
C ILE A 27 -15.36 5.87 6.20
N ILE A 28 -15.94 6.33 5.08
CA ILE A 28 -15.41 7.44 4.30
C ILE A 28 -15.42 8.75 5.13
N ARG A 29 -16.51 9.02 5.86
CA ARG A 29 -16.57 10.18 6.76
C ARG A 29 -15.55 10.07 7.89
N ALA A 30 -15.27 8.85 8.39
CA ALA A 30 -14.28 8.58 9.43
C ALA A 30 -12.82 8.72 8.94
N GLY A 31 -12.57 8.77 7.62
CA GLY A 31 -11.27 9.09 7.07
C GLY A 31 -10.70 8.12 6.03
N MET A 32 -11.43 7.09 5.59
CA MET A 32 -10.98 6.21 4.52
C MET A 32 -10.66 6.99 3.25
N ASN A 33 -9.49 6.74 2.69
CA ASN A 33 -9.00 7.33 1.44
C ASN A 33 -8.92 6.30 0.31
N VAL A 34 -8.60 5.06 0.65
CA VAL A 34 -8.47 3.95 -0.30
C VAL A 34 -9.27 2.76 0.20
N ALA A 35 -10.12 2.23 -0.65
CA ALA A 35 -10.84 0.97 -0.44
C ALA A 35 -10.04 -0.16 -1.10
N ARG A 36 -9.55 -1.13 -0.31
CA ARG A 36 -8.86 -2.32 -0.79
C ARG A 36 -9.86 -3.47 -0.95
N LEU A 37 -9.85 -4.10 -2.12
CA LEU A 37 -10.56 -5.32 -2.43
C LEU A 37 -9.56 -6.47 -2.52
N ASN A 38 -9.68 -7.45 -1.62
CA ASN A 38 -8.78 -8.61 -1.58
C ASN A 38 -9.33 -9.72 -2.48
N PHE A 39 -8.75 -9.90 -3.66
CA PHE A 39 -9.19 -10.89 -4.65
C PHE A 39 -8.81 -12.33 -4.31
N SER A 40 -8.10 -12.55 -3.19
CA SER A 40 -7.95 -13.91 -2.62
C SER A 40 -9.25 -14.43 -1.98
N HIS A 41 -10.28 -13.60 -1.84
CA HIS A 41 -11.58 -13.91 -1.21
C HIS A 41 -12.72 -13.30 -2.00
N GLY A 42 -13.89 -13.91 -1.89
CA GLY A 42 -15.08 -13.47 -2.63
C GLY A 42 -15.08 -13.94 -4.09
N ASP A 43 -16.06 -13.50 -4.83
CA ASP A 43 -16.22 -13.72 -6.27
C ASP A 43 -16.38 -12.41 -7.02
N PHE A 44 -16.33 -12.45 -8.34
CA PHE A 44 -16.40 -11.24 -9.17
C PHE A 44 -17.74 -10.51 -9.04
N ASP A 45 -18.85 -11.21 -8.82
CA ASP A 45 -20.16 -10.57 -8.66
C ASP A 45 -20.24 -9.76 -7.35
N SER A 46 -19.72 -10.33 -6.27
CA SER A 46 -19.61 -9.63 -4.98
C SER A 46 -18.70 -8.43 -5.05
N HIS A 47 -17.54 -8.55 -5.70
CA HIS A 47 -16.62 -7.44 -5.93
C HIS A 47 -17.24 -6.33 -6.78
N LYS A 48 -17.97 -6.69 -7.84
CA LYS A 48 -18.67 -5.71 -8.69
C LYS A 48 -19.69 -4.89 -7.91
N LYS A 49 -20.49 -5.55 -7.06
CA LYS A 49 -21.44 -4.88 -6.17
C LYS A 49 -20.73 -3.94 -5.19
N THR A 50 -19.65 -4.41 -4.59
CA THR A 50 -18.84 -3.62 -3.64
C THR A 50 -18.23 -2.39 -4.30
N ILE A 51 -17.66 -2.51 -5.52
CA ILE A 51 -17.15 -1.38 -6.30
C ILE A 51 -18.27 -0.35 -6.55
N ALA A 52 -19.44 -0.80 -6.97
CA ALA A 52 -20.59 0.08 -7.21
C ALA A 52 -21.00 0.84 -5.92
N ASN A 53 -21.04 0.15 -4.78
CA ASN A 53 -21.35 0.74 -3.48
C ASN A 53 -20.29 1.77 -3.04
N ILE A 54 -18.99 1.49 -3.22
CA ILE A 54 -17.90 2.42 -2.90
C ILE A 54 -18.02 3.69 -3.75
N ARG A 55 -18.24 3.56 -5.06
CA ARG A 55 -18.42 4.72 -5.95
C ARG A 55 -19.67 5.54 -5.58
N ALA A 56 -20.79 4.88 -5.19
CA ALA A 56 -21.99 5.56 -4.71
C ALA A 56 -21.72 6.31 -3.39
N ALA A 57 -21.09 5.65 -2.41
CA ALA A 57 -20.73 6.26 -1.13
C ALA A 57 -19.77 7.44 -1.28
N SER A 58 -18.80 7.35 -2.19
CA SER A 58 -17.88 8.44 -2.54
C SER A 58 -18.65 9.65 -3.06
N ARG A 59 -19.59 9.45 -4.02
CA ARG A 59 -20.44 10.54 -4.52
C ARG A 59 -21.33 11.14 -3.44
N ASN A 60 -21.98 10.31 -2.63
CA ASN A 60 -22.91 10.77 -1.57
C ASN A 60 -22.18 11.57 -0.48
N THR A 61 -20.95 11.23 -0.18
CA THR A 61 -20.14 11.93 0.84
C THR A 61 -19.39 13.13 0.28
N GLY A 62 -19.29 13.27 -1.05
CA GLY A 62 -18.50 14.30 -1.72
C GLY A 62 -16.98 14.14 -1.51
N LYS A 63 -16.54 12.97 -1.03
CA LYS A 63 -15.12 12.67 -0.78
C LYS A 63 -14.58 11.69 -1.81
N ARG A 64 -13.41 11.98 -2.33
CA ARG A 64 -12.69 11.09 -3.25
C ARG A 64 -12.22 9.84 -2.52
N VAL A 65 -12.41 8.67 -3.13
CA VAL A 65 -11.92 7.38 -2.66
C VAL A 65 -11.33 6.62 -3.84
N ALA A 66 -10.07 6.21 -3.73
CA ALA A 66 -9.47 5.29 -4.69
C ALA A 66 -9.85 3.84 -4.35
N ILE A 67 -9.98 3.01 -5.38
CA ILE A 67 -10.22 1.57 -5.22
C ILE A 67 -8.97 0.84 -5.67
N MET A 68 -8.45 -0.06 -4.82
CA MET A 68 -7.31 -0.91 -5.09
C MET A 68 -7.73 -2.38 -5.11
N ALA A 69 -7.50 -3.05 -6.24
CA ALA A 69 -7.59 -4.52 -6.33
C ALA A 69 -6.26 -5.12 -5.87
N ASP A 70 -6.32 -6.02 -4.89
CA ASP A 70 -5.15 -6.73 -4.39
C ASP A 70 -5.17 -8.15 -4.95
N LEU A 71 -4.25 -8.42 -5.90
CA LEU A 71 -4.16 -9.67 -6.64
C LEU A 71 -3.62 -10.80 -5.75
N PRO A 72 -4.15 -12.03 -5.89
CA PRO A 72 -3.76 -13.17 -5.06
C PRO A 72 -2.28 -13.54 -5.18
N GLY A 73 -1.73 -13.49 -6.40
CA GLY A 73 -0.43 -14.07 -6.73
C GLY A 73 -0.41 -15.61 -6.59
N PRO A 74 0.77 -16.21 -6.67
CA PRO A 74 0.94 -17.66 -6.59
C PRO A 74 0.87 -18.15 -5.14
N LYS A 75 -0.26 -17.93 -4.46
CA LYS A 75 -0.40 -18.32 -3.06
C LYS A 75 -0.43 -19.82 -2.90
N MET A 76 0.60 -20.35 -2.27
CA MET A 76 0.70 -21.78 -1.97
C MET A 76 -0.08 -22.12 -0.71
N ARG A 77 -0.81 -23.22 -0.74
CA ARG A 77 -1.63 -23.70 0.38
C ARG A 77 -1.52 -25.21 0.52
N ILE A 78 -1.73 -25.71 1.73
CA ILE A 78 -2.03 -27.11 1.95
C ILE A 78 -3.48 -27.41 1.57
N GLY A 79 -3.77 -28.68 1.29
CA GLY A 79 -5.10 -29.18 0.97
C GLY A 79 -6.02 -29.34 2.18
N GLU A 80 -7.05 -30.15 2.01
CA GLU A 80 -8.00 -30.47 3.07
C GLU A 80 -7.45 -31.53 4.02
N ILE A 81 -7.83 -31.47 5.30
CA ILE A 81 -7.49 -32.41 6.36
C ILE A 81 -8.80 -33.00 6.91
N ALA A 82 -8.87 -34.30 7.03
CA ALA A 82 -10.10 -35.01 7.39
C ALA A 82 -10.63 -34.68 8.79
N ASP A 83 -9.75 -34.75 9.79
CA ASP A 83 -10.09 -34.55 11.21
C ASP A 83 -9.36 -33.32 11.76
N GLU A 84 -9.80 -32.12 11.37
CA GLU A 84 -9.17 -30.86 11.76
C GLU A 84 -9.73 -30.26 13.06
N PRO A 85 -8.91 -29.59 13.87
CA PRO A 85 -7.48 -29.37 13.68
C PRO A 85 -6.63 -30.60 14.05
N ILE A 86 -5.62 -30.91 13.23
CA ILE A 86 -4.60 -31.87 13.64
C ILE A 86 -3.57 -31.16 14.55
N ALA A 87 -2.98 -31.91 15.48
CA ALA A 87 -1.88 -31.42 16.31
C ALA A 87 -0.56 -32.02 15.81
N LEU A 88 0.37 -31.15 15.44
CA LEU A 88 1.75 -31.53 15.11
C LEU A 88 2.64 -31.23 16.32
N THR A 89 3.49 -32.19 16.71
CA THR A 89 4.42 -32.04 17.82
C THR A 89 5.86 -31.99 17.32
N PRO A 90 6.77 -31.26 18.00
CA PRO A 90 8.18 -31.27 17.63
C PRO A 90 8.72 -32.70 17.55
N ASP A 91 9.61 -32.93 16.60
CA ASP A 91 10.22 -34.19 16.21
C ASP A 91 9.31 -35.19 15.45
N ASP A 92 8.02 -34.92 15.28
CA ASP A 92 7.15 -35.71 14.40
C ASP A 92 7.62 -35.66 12.94
N SER A 93 7.33 -36.73 12.20
CA SER A 93 7.47 -36.75 10.73
C SER A 93 6.17 -36.27 10.09
N PHE A 94 6.25 -35.34 9.13
CA PHE A 94 5.11 -34.85 8.37
C PHE A 94 5.46 -34.75 6.89
N THR A 95 4.59 -35.24 6.00
CA THR A 95 4.85 -35.27 4.56
C THR A 95 3.95 -34.31 3.81
N LEU A 96 4.54 -33.47 2.97
CA LEU A 96 3.83 -32.64 1.99
C LEU A 96 3.85 -33.39 0.64
N THR A 97 2.70 -33.57 -0.01
CA THR A 97 2.60 -34.27 -1.28
C THR A 97 1.93 -33.43 -2.36
N THR A 98 2.41 -33.55 -3.59
CA THR A 98 1.75 -32.94 -4.77
C THR A 98 0.58 -33.76 -5.30
N GLN A 99 0.36 -34.95 -4.75
CA GLN A 99 -0.80 -35.79 -5.07
C GLN A 99 -2.04 -35.22 -4.38
N GLU A 100 -3.15 -35.21 -5.08
CA GLU A 100 -4.44 -34.74 -4.54
C GLU A 100 -5.02 -35.79 -3.57
N ILE A 101 -4.93 -35.47 -2.27
CA ILE A 101 -5.43 -36.32 -1.19
C ILE A 101 -6.17 -35.46 -0.14
N ILE A 102 -7.05 -36.11 0.62
CA ILE A 102 -7.49 -35.58 1.91
C ILE A 102 -6.42 -35.98 2.93
N GLY A 103 -5.81 -34.97 3.58
CA GLY A 103 -4.72 -35.17 4.51
C GLY A 103 -5.13 -35.68 5.88
N ASP A 104 -4.13 -36.05 6.66
CA ASP A 104 -4.26 -36.56 8.03
C ASP A 104 -3.11 -36.02 8.92
N ALA A 105 -2.89 -36.61 10.08
CA ALA A 105 -1.83 -36.24 11.00
C ALA A 105 -0.41 -36.50 10.47
N ASN A 106 -0.24 -37.28 9.38
CA ASN A 106 1.06 -37.68 8.84
C ASN A 106 1.39 -37.01 7.52
N ARG A 107 0.38 -36.62 6.74
CA ARG A 107 0.59 -36.03 5.40
C ARG A 107 -0.59 -35.19 4.93
N VAL A 108 -0.28 -34.25 4.04
CA VAL A 108 -1.28 -33.37 3.40
C VAL A 108 -0.83 -32.99 1.98
N SER A 109 -1.81 -32.80 1.08
CA SER A 109 -1.55 -32.28 -0.25
C SER A 109 -1.14 -30.80 -0.22
N VAL A 110 -0.43 -30.35 -1.27
CA VAL A 110 -0.07 -28.96 -1.49
C VAL A 110 -0.48 -28.50 -2.87
N SER A 111 -0.89 -27.25 -2.99
CA SER A 111 -1.29 -26.65 -4.29
C SER A 111 -0.13 -26.36 -5.23
N PHE A 112 1.11 -26.35 -4.73
CA PHE A 112 2.31 -26.07 -5.51
C PHE A 112 2.93 -27.37 -6.02
N SER A 113 2.64 -27.73 -7.27
CA SER A 113 3.08 -28.99 -7.88
C SER A 113 4.60 -29.12 -8.05
N GLN A 114 5.32 -27.99 -8.13
CA GLN A 114 6.78 -27.96 -8.27
C GLN A 114 7.51 -27.97 -6.91
N LEU A 115 6.80 -28.15 -5.79
CA LEU A 115 7.43 -28.16 -4.46
C LEU A 115 8.62 -29.11 -4.36
N PRO A 116 8.57 -30.39 -4.86
CA PRO A 116 9.71 -31.29 -4.75
C PRO A 116 10.94 -30.82 -5.56
N GLU A 117 10.74 -30.04 -6.63
CA GLU A 117 11.83 -29.50 -7.46
C GLU A 117 12.44 -28.24 -6.83
N ALA A 118 11.65 -27.52 -6.04
CA ALA A 118 12.05 -26.23 -5.46
C ALA A 118 12.84 -26.38 -4.15
N VAL A 119 12.66 -27.50 -3.41
CA VAL A 119 13.22 -27.67 -2.06
C VAL A 119 14.25 -28.80 -2.00
N LYS A 120 15.12 -28.73 -0.99
CA LYS A 120 16.17 -29.74 -0.73
C LYS A 120 16.26 -30.02 0.77
N PRO A 121 16.86 -31.14 1.18
CA PRO A 121 17.11 -31.43 2.59
C PRO A 121 17.82 -30.30 3.31
N GLY A 122 17.32 -29.92 4.49
CA GLY A 122 17.77 -28.82 5.32
C GLY A 122 17.02 -27.51 5.08
N ASP A 123 16.19 -27.40 4.04
CA ASP A 123 15.35 -26.22 3.84
C ASP A 123 14.20 -26.16 4.87
N LYS A 124 13.84 -24.95 5.26
CA LYS A 124 12.76 -24.66 6.20
C LYS A 124 11.50 -24.26 5.49
N LEU A 125 10.40 -24.86 5.89
CA LEU A 125 9.05 -24.59 5.39
C LEU A 125 8.18 -24.11 6.55
N PHE A 126 7.30 -23.16 6.27
CA PHE A 126 6.39 -22.62 7.28
C PHE A 126 4.94 -22.85 6.86
N LEU A 127 4.13 -23.32 7.79
CA LEU A 127 2.69 -23.47 7.63
C LEU A 127 1.94 -22.54 8.59
N ASN A 128 0.70 -22.18 8.21
CA ASN A 128 -0.21 -21.41 9.07
C ASN A 128 0.45 -20.11 9.57
N ASP A 129 0.90 -19.27 8.63
CA ASP A 129 1.51 -17.97 8.89
C ASP A 129 2.74 -18.01 9.84
N GLY A 130 3.53 -19.10 9.74
CA GLY A 130 4.75 -19.30 10.51
C GLY A 130 4.57 -19.96 11.88
N TYR A 131 3.34 -20.31 12.26
CA TYR A 131 3.09 -20.98 13.54
C TYR A 131 3.59 -22.44 13.60
N VAL A 132 3.75 -23.09 12.45
CA VAL A 132 4.32 -24.43 12.32
C VAL A 132 5.55 -24.33 11.44
N GLU A 133 6.71 -24.79 11.97
CA GLU A 133 7.98 -24.86 11.25
C GLU A 133 8.34 -26.31 10.95
N LEU A 134 8.65 -26.58 9.68
CA LEU A 134 9.09 -27.87 9.18
C LEU A 134 10.50 -27.74 8.62
N GLU A 135 11.32 -28.78 8.76
CA GLU A 135 12.61 -28.93 8.09
C GLU A 135 12.54 -30.10 7.13
N VAL A 136 12.91 -29.88 5.86
CA VAL A 136 12.95 -30.93 4.83
C VAL A 136 14.03 -31.96 5.18
N THR A 137 13.66 -33.22 5.25
CA THR A 137 14.60 -34.32 5.51
C THR A 137 14.93 -35.13 4.26
N GLN A 138 13.94 -35.33 3.38
CA GLN A 138 14.08 -36.06 2.12
C GLN A 138 13.09 -35.52 1.09
N VAL A 139 13.43 -35.62 -0.18
CA VAL A 139 12.58 -35.24 -1.30
C VAL A 139 12.48 -36.42 -2.29
N ASP A 140 11.26 -36.80 -2.64
CA ASP A 140 10.96 -37.78 -3.67
C ASP A 140 10.21 -37.10 -4.84
N ALA A 141 9.84 -37.83 -5.88
CA ALA A 141 9.25 -37.26 -7.09
C ALA A 141 7.93 -36.47 -6.83
N THR A 142 7.16 -36.85 -5.83
CA THR A 142 5.85 -36.21 -5.50
C THR A 142 5.72 -35.89 -4.01
N GLU A 143 6.72 -36.20 -3.20
CA GLU A 143 6.64 -36.07 -1.73
C GLU A 143 7.86 -35.32 -1.18
N VAL A 144 7.60 -34.47 -0.21
CA VAL A 144 8.59 -33.77 0.58
C VAL A 144 8.42 -34.20 2.02
N HIS A 145 9.36 -35.01 2.49
CA HIS A 145 9.35 -35.49 3.87
C HIS A 145 9.99 -34.46 4.78
N CYS A 146 9.30 -34.14 5.84
CA CYS A 146 9.73 -33.10 6.78
C CYS A 146 9.75 -33.61 8.21
N LYS A 147 10.58 -32.99 9.00
CA LYS A 147 10.57 -33.08 10.47
C LYS A 147 9.90 -31.81 11.02
N VAL A 148 8.99 -31.96 11.95
CA VAL A 148 8.38 -30.83 12.66
C VAL A 148 9.41 -30.23 13.64
N ILE A 149 9.76 -28.96 13.45
CA ILE A 149 10.66 -28.21 14.32
C ILE A 149 9.87 -27.44 15.37
N VAL A 150 8.82 -26.71 14.92
CA VAL A 150 7.88 -26.03 15.81
C VAL A 150 6.49 -26.60 15.50
N GLY A 151 5.91 -27.22 16.50
CA GLY A 151 4.58 -27.83 16.42
C GLY A 151 3.45 -26.84 16.66
N GLY A 152 2.23 -27.27 16.34
CA GLY A 152 1.03 -26.47 16.54
C GLY A 152 -0.21 -27.12 15.96
N HIS A 153 -1.36 -26.46 16.08
CA HIS A 153 -2.60 -26.90 15.46
C HIS A 153 -2.64 -26.47 13.99
N LEU A 154 -2.89 -27.42 13.11
CA LEU A 154 -2.99 -27.20 11.67
C LEU A 154 -4.41 -27.51 11.19
N ARG A 155 -4.96 -26.61 10.36
CA ARG A 155 -6.26 -26.75 9.69
C ARG A 155 -6.09 -26.79 8.19
N SER A 156 -7.13 -27.22 7.50
CA SER A 156 -7.23 -27.21 6.04
C SER A 156 -6.91 -25.85 5.41
N ARG A 157 -6.35 -25.89 4.21
CA ARG A 157 -6.15 -24.72 3.32
C ARG A 157 -5.27 -23.61 3.89
N LYS A 158 -4.42 -23.92 4.87
CA LYS A 158 -3.45 -22.95 5.42
C LYS A 158 -2.32 -22.67 4.46
N GLY A 159 -1.75 -21.46 4.57
CA GLY A 159 -0.63 -21.02 3.74
C GLY A 159 0.61 -21.88 3.96
N LEU A 160 1.35 -22.09 2.88
CA LEU A 160 2.70 -22.66 2.85
C LEU A 160 3.66 -21.56 2.41
N ASN A 161 4.68 -21.26 3.20
CA ASN A 161 5.73 -20.30 2.91
C ASN A 161 7.08 -21.02 2.79
N LEU A 162 7.89 -20.57 1.85
CA LEU A 162 9.20 -21.14 1.50
C LEU A 162 10.26 -20.03 1.56
N PRO A 163 10.70 -19.59 2.76
CA PRO A 163 11.58 -18.44 2.91
C PRO A 163 12.92 -18.60 2.20
N GLY A 164 13.27 -17.62 1.37
CA GLY A 164 14.56 -17.58 0.69
C GLY A 164 14.73 -18.59 -0.44
N ILE A 165 13.70 -19.35 -0.79
CA ILE A 165 13.70 -20.33 -1.88
C ILE A 165 13.18 -19.64 -3.14
N ASP A 166 13.95 -19.72 -4.23
CA ASP A 166 13.48 -19.30 -5.55
C ASP A 166 12.46 -20.33 -6.06
N LEU A 167 11.24 -19.88 -6.30
CA LEU A 167 10.15 -20.77 -6.72
C LEU A 167 10.15 -21.04 -8.22
N GLY A 168 10.91 -20.29 -9.01
CA GLY A 168 10.97 -20.40 -10.47
C GLY A 168 9.64 -20.09 -11.19
N ILE A 169 8.68 -19.43 -10.49
CA ILE A 169 7.34 -19.11 -11.02
C ILE A 169 7.14 -17.60 -11.06
N SER A 170 6.31 -17.15 -12.01
CA SER A 170 5.91 -15.75 -12.09
C SER A 170 5.05 -15.35 -10.87
N ALA A 171 5.29 -14.15 -10.36
CA ALA A 171 4.41 -13.55 -9.36
C ALA A 171 3.03 -13.20 -9.94
N PHE A 172 2.95 -12.93 -11.24
CA PHE A 172 1.72 -12.65 -11.98
C PHE A 172 1.23 -13.91 -12.67
N THR A 173 0.13 -14.47 -12.17
CA THR A 173 -0.46 -15.75 -12.62
C THR A 173 -1.56 -15.54 -13.65
N ASP A 174 -2.01 -16.61 -14.32
CA ASP A 174 -3.18 -16.57 -15.23
C ASP A 174 -4.44 -16.11 -14.48
N HIS A 175 -4.63 -16.53 -13.23
CA HIS A 175 -5.74 -16.09 -12.40
C HIS A 175 -5.62 -14.58 -12.05
N ASP A 176 -4.42 -14.09 -11.80
CA ASP A 176 -4.20 -12.65 -11.62
C ASP A 176 -4.54 -11.86 -12.88
N HIS A 177 -4.31 -12.43 -14.07
CA HIS A 177 -4.71 -11.82 -15.33
C HIS A 177 -6.25 -11.72 -15.45
N GLU A 178 -7.00 -12.73 -15.04
CA GLU A 178 -8.48 -12.69 -14.99
C GLU A 178 -8.96 -11.63 -13.99
N CYS A 179 -8.33 -11.58 -12.80
CA CYS A 179 -8.61 -10.58 -11.78
C CYS A 179 -8.30 -9.16 -12.27
N LEU A 180 -7.17 -8.96 -12.94
CA LEU A 180 -6.79 -7.70 -13.54
C LEU A 180 -7.80 -7.22 -14.58
N LYS A 181 -8.18 -8.10 -15.51
CA LYS A 181 -9.18 -7.80 -16.53
C LYS A 181 -10.50 -7.36 -15.89
N PHE A 182 -10.99 -8.13 -14.92
CA PHE A 182 -12.20 -7.78 -14.18
C PHE A 182 -12.06 -6.41 -13.47
N ALA A 183 -10.94 -6.16 -12.79
CA ALA A 183 -10.69 -4.90 -12.09
C ALA A 183 -10.73 -3.69 -13.04
N MET A 184 -10.08 -3.81 -14.21
CA MET A 184 -10.03 -2.76 -15.22
C MET A 184 -11.40 -2.48 -15.82
N GLU A 185 -12.16 -3.52 -16.20
CA GLU A 185 -13.52 -3.39 -16.73
C GLU A 185 -14.51 -2.75 -15.73
N ASN A 186 -14.23 -2.84 -14.43
CA ASN A 186 -15.06 -2.26 -13.38
C ASN A 186 -14.51 -0.92 -12.80
N GLY A 187 -13.51 -0.32 -13.44
CA GLY A 187 -13.01 1.01 -13.11
C GLY A 187 -12.30 1.07 -11.76
N VAL A 188 -11.48 0.06 -11.44
CA VAL A 188 -10.56 0.07 -10.30
C VAL A 188 -9.37 0.99 -10.62
N ASP A 189 -8.90 1.75 -9.65
CA ASP A 189 -7.87 2.78 -9.86
C ASP A 189 -6.44 2.24 -9.72
N ALA A 190 -6.25 1.28 -8.82
CA ALA A 190 -4.93 0.74 -8.50
C ALA A 190 -4.95 -0.78 -8.37
N VAL A 191 -3.78 -1.40 -8.61
CA VAL A 191 -3.59 -2.85 -8.50
C VAL A 191 -2.39 -3.14 -7.61
N GLY A 192 -2.57 -4.00 -6.60
CA GLY A 192 -1.52 -4.54 -5.75
C GLY A 192 -1.07 -5.91 -6.25
N GLN A 193 0.22 -6.06 -6.62
CA GLN A 193 0.80 -7.33 -7.01
C GLN A 193 1.41 -8.03 -5.80
N SER A 194 0.93 -9.22 -5.48
CA SER A 194 1.47 -10.09 -4.42
C SER A 194 2.73 -10.84 -4.88
N PHE A 195 3.54 -11.24 -3.92
CA PHE A 195 4.73 -12.09 -4.10
C PHE A 195 5.79 -11.51 -5.05
N VAL A 196 5.89 -10.19 -5.17
CA VAL A 196 6.90 -9.53 -6.02
C VAL A 196 8.30 -9.89 -5.54
N GLU A 197 9.14 -10.32 -6.47
CA GLU A 197 10.55 -10.63 -6.23
C GLU A 197 11.48 -9.63 -6.91
N THR A 198 11.11 -9.19 -8.12
CA THR A 198 11.92 -8.30 -8.96
C THR A 198 11.06 -7.25 -9.67
N GLY A 199 11.71 -6.30 -10.35
CA GLY A 199 11.01 -5.33 -11.20
C GLY A 199 10.29 -5.97 -12.39
N ALA A 200 10.78 -7.12 -12.87
CA ALA A 200 10.17 -7.84 -14.00
C ALA A 200 8.74 -8.32 -13.69
N ASP A 201 8.44 -8.67 -12.43
CA ASP A 201 7.09 -9.05 -12.02
C ASP A 201 6.11 -7.90 -12.20
N ILE A 202 6.55 -6.67 -11.89
CA ILE A 202 5.75 -5.46 -12.06
C ILE A 202 5.60 -5.09 -13.54
N GLU A 203 6.65 -5.25 -14.33
CA GLU A 203 6.60 -5.01 -15.77
C GLU A 203 5.65 -5.98 -16.48
N ALA A 204 5.59 -7.25 -16.06
CA ALA A 204 4.65 -8.23 -16.58
C ALA A 204 3.20 -7.81 -16.34
N LEU A 205 2.87 -7.35 -15.12
CA LEU A 205 1.55 -6.82 -14.79
C LEU A 205 1.24 -5.56 -15.62
N ARG A 206 2.19 -4.64 -15.74
CA ARG A 206 2.01 -3.40 -16.53
C ARG A 206 1.73 -3.71 -17.98
N GLN A 207 2.50 -4.59 -18.60
CA GLN A 207 2.28 -5.02 -19.99
C GLN A 207 0.90 -5.68 -20.17
N ALA A 208 0.46 -6.50 -19.22
CA ALA A 208 -0.87 -7.10 -19.25
C ALA A 208 -1.97 -6.03 -19.18
N ALA A 209 -1.82 -5.01 -18.31
CA ALA A 209 -2.78 -3.91 -18.21
C ALA A 209 -2.81 -3.05 -19.49
N GLU A 210 -1.64 -2.74 -20.07
CA GLU A 210 -1.51 -2.03 -21.35
C GLU A 210 -2.17 -2.80 -22.49
N GLY A 211 -1.99 -4.13 -22.51
CA GLY A 211 -2.66 -5.02 -23.48
C GLY A 211 -4.18 -4.99 -23.38
N LEU A 212 -4.74 -4.65 -22.21
CA LEU A 212 -6.16 -4.42 -21.98
C LEU A 212 -6.58 -2.96 -22.26
N GLY A 213 -5.66 -2.07 -22.61
CA GLY A 213 -5.91 -0.64 -22.87
C GLY A 213 -6.00 0.21 -21.59
N HIS A 214 -5.41 -0.25 -20.48
CA HIS A 214 -5.46 0.42 -19.18
C HIS A 214 -4.06 0.70 -18.63
N ASP A 215 -3.98 1.68 -17.71
CA ASP A 215 -2.75 2.07 -17.00
C ASP A 215 -3.08 2.30 -15.51
N PRO A 216 -3.28 1.24 -14.71
CA PRO A 216 -3.57 1.36 -13.29
C PRO A 216 -2.34 1.84 -12.51
N PHE A 217 -2.57 2.41 -11.31
CA PHE A 217 -1.51 2.66 -10.34
C PHE A 217 -1.06 1.35 -9.70
N ILE A 218 0.20 0.94 -9.91
CA ILE A 218 0.69 -0.38 -9.50
C ILE A 218 1.45 -0.29 -8.18
N ILE A 219 0.98 -1.05 -7.18
CA ILE A 219 1.60 -1.22 -5.86
C ILE A 219 2.30 -2.57 -5.80
N ALA A 220 3.63 -2.57 -5.66
CA ALA A 220 4.40 -3.79 -5.42
C ALA A 220 4.30 -4.20 -3.94
N LYS A 221 3.81 -5.41 -3.66
CA LYS A 221 3.74 -5.92 -2.29
C LYS A 221 5.07 -6.60 -1.93
N ILE A 222 5.74 -6.05 -0.93
CA ILE A 222 7.01 -6.56 -0.42
C ILE A 222 6.68 -7.58 0.67
N GLU A 223 6.61 -8.83 0.27
CA GLU A 223 6.24 -10.00 1.06
C GLU A 223 7.40 -10.98 1.22
N ARG A 224 8.31 -11.01 0.25
CA ARG A 224 9.40 -11.98 0.15
C ARG A 224 10.75 -11.41 0.58
N ALA A 225 11.59 -12.26 1.15
CA ALA A 225 12.96 -11.90 1.55
C ALA A 225 13.81 -11.40 0.38
N GLY A 226 13.66 -12.02 -0.81
CA GLY A 226 14.40 -11.69 -2.02
C GLY A 226 14.06 -10.31 -2.58
N ALA A 227 12.80 -9.85 -2.48
CA ALA A 227 12.38 -8.53 -2.93
C ALA A 227 13.26 -7.39 -2.35
N ARG A 228 13.78 -7.58 -1.11
CA ARG A 228 14.68 -6.61 -0.46
C ARG A 228 16.00 -6.42 -1.21
N LYS A 229 16.48 -7.46 -1.89
CA LYS A 229 17.75 -7.41 -2.67
C LYS A 229 17.54 -6.68 -4.00
N HIS A 230 16.33 -6.77 -4.56
CA HIS A 230 15.98 -6.20 -5.87
C HIS A 230 15.13 -4.93 -5.75
N LEU A 231 15.05 -4.33 -4.54
CA LEU A 231 14.14 -3.23 -4.23
C LEU A 231 14.26 -2.04 -5.17
N THR A 232 15.48 -1.68 -5.60
CA THR A 232 15.69 -0.56 -6.54
C THR A 232 14.97 -0.80 -7.86
N GLY A 233 15.09 -1.98 -8.44
CA GLY A 233 14.40 -2.34 -9.68
C GLY A 233 12.88 -2.39 -9.50
N ILE A 234 12.40 -2.90 -8.36
CA ILE A 234 10.96 -2.90 -8.01
C ILE A 234 10.44 -1.47 -7.93
N LEU A 235 11.14 -0.57 -7.22
CA LEU A 235 10.74 0.83 -7.07
C LEU A 235 10.80 1.61 -8.39
N GLN A 236 11.65 1.23 -9.33
CA GLN A 236 11.67 1.83 -10.67
C GLN A 236 10.44 1.42 -11.49
N ALA A 237 10.04 0.16 -11.43
CA ALA A 237 8.91 -0.38 -12.19
C ALA A 237 7.54 -0.05 -11.57
N ALA A 238 7.42 -0.06 -10.24
CA ALA A 238 6.16 0.19 -9.52
C ALA A 238 5.88 1.68 -9.30
N ASP A 239 4.61 2.02 -9.06
CA ASP A 239 4.18 3.38 -8.68
C ASP A 239 4.24 3.61 -7.17
N GLY A 240 4.17 2.55 -6.38
CA GLY A 240 4.32 2.55 -4.93
C GLY A 240 4.61 1.15 -4.40
N ILE A 241 4.81 1.02 -3.09
CA ILE A 241 5.00 -0.28 -2.44
C ILE A 241 4.05 -0.47 -1.26
N MET A 242 3.76 -1.73 -0.96
CA MET A 242 3.10 -2.14 0.28
C MET A 242 4.07 -3.03 1.08
N ILE A 243 4.35 -2.65 2.31
CA ILE A 243 5.10 -3.48 3.25
C ILE A 243 4.09 -4.41 3.94
N ALA A 244 3.97 -5.64 3.43
CA ALA A 244 3.04 -6.64 3.93
C ALA A 244 3.71 -7.44 5.05
N ARG A 245 3.67 -6.89 6.26
CA ARG A 245 4.47 -7.38 7.41
C ARG A 245 4.08 -8.77 7.87
N GLY A 246 2.85 -9.21 7.62
CA GLY A 246 2.38 -10.57 7.91
C GLY A 246 3.20 -11.60 7.15
N ASP A 247 3.18 -11.52 5.81
CA ASP A 247 3.91 -12.45 4.95
C ASP A 247 5.44 -12.24 5.06
N LEU A 248 5.91 -10.99 5.06
CA LEU A 248 7.33 -10.69 5.22
C LEU A 248 7.90 -11.20 6.57
N GLY A 249 7.08 -11.21 7.63
CA GLY A 249 7.47 -11.70 8.95
C GLY A 249 7.63 -13.22 9.05
N VAL A 250 7.14 -13.96 8.06
CA VAL A 250 7.40 -15.39 7.88
C VAL A 250 8.66 -15.61 7.03
N GLU A 251 8.95 -14.69 6.12
CA GLU A 251 10.08 -14.76 5.18
C GLU A 251 11.42 -14.33 5.78
N ILE A 252 11.41 -13.52 6.85
CA ILE A 252 12.61 -13.06 7.54
C ILE A 252 12.44 -13.22 9.05
N PRO A 253 13.56 -13.29 9.84
CA PRO A 253 13.47 -13.33 11.30
C PRO A 253 12.62 -12.19 11.85
N ILE A 254 11.69 -12.50 12.73
CA ILE A 254 10.66 -11.55 13.22
C ILE A 254 11.27 -10.31 13.87
N GLU A 255 12.41 -10.43 14.53
CA GLU A 255 13.15 -9.33 15.13
C GLU A 255 13.72 -8.35 14.11
N GLN A 256 13.80 -8.73 12.82
CA GLN A 256 14.29 -7.88 11.73
C GLN A 256 13.18 -7.07 11.04
N ILE A 257 11.91 -7.36 11.32
CA ILE A 257 10.78 -6.71 10.64
C ILE A 257 10.82 -5.18 10.76
N ALA A 258 11.06 -4.67 11.97
CA ALA A 258 11.12 -3.22 12.20
C ALA A 258 12.26 -2.54 11.42
N VAL A 259 13.42 -3.21 11.34
CA VAL A 259 14.58 -2.72 10.58
C VAL A 259 14.28 -2.77 9.07
N ALA A 260 13.68 -3.86 8.61
CA ALA A 260 13.27 -4.02 7.21
C ALA A 260 12.27 -2.93 6.80
N GLN A 261 11.23 -2.70 7.62
CA GLN A 261 10.24 -1.64 7.40
C GLN A 261 10.89 -0.27 7.21
N LYS A 262 11.77 0.13 8.14
CA LYS A 262 12.48 1.43 8.08
C LYS A 262 13.31 1.57 6.82
N ASN A 263 14.03 0.52 6.42
CA ASN A 263 14.86 0.53 5.23
C ASN A 263 14.03 0.61 3.94
N LEU A 264 12.94 -0.16 3.84
CA LEU A 264 12.03 -0.13 2.70
C LEU A 264 11.38 1.24 2.53
N MET A 265 10.84 1.81 3.62
CA MET A 265 10.26 3.16 3.62
C MET A 265 11.27 4.22 3.20
N ARG A 266 12.48 4.18 3.76
CA ARG A 266 13.53 5.14 3.42
C ARG A 266 13.84 5.12 1.92
N GLN A 267 14.04 3.94 1.33
CA GLN A 267 14.36 3.83 -0.09
C GLN A 267 13.19 4.27 -0.99
N ALA A 268 11.96 3.88 -0.66
CA ALA A 268 10.77 4.32 -1.40
C ALA A 268 10.60 5.86 -1.32
N ASN A 269 10.71 6.44 -0.13
CA ASN A 269 10.63 7.89 0.05
C ASN A 269 11.73 8.64 -0.71
N LEU A 270 12.96 8.10 -0.77
CA LEU A 270 14.05 8.67 -1.59
C LEU A 270 13.69 8.74 -3.07
N MET A 271 12.95 7.75 -3.58
CA MET A 271 12.49 7.70 -4.97
C MET A 271 11.13 8.39 -5.20
N GLY A 272 10.53 9.00 -4.17
CA GLY A 272 9.22 9.65 -4.26
C GLY A 272 8.06 8.68 -4.49
N LYS A 273 8.24 7.40 -4.11
CA LYS A 273 7.23 6.36 -4.22
C LYS A 273 6.45 6.24 -2.92
N PRO A 274 5.11 6.29 -2.94
CA PRO A 274 4.30 6.14 -1.73
C PRO A 274 4.42 4.74 -1.14
N VAL A 275 4.29 4.67 0.18
CA VAL A 275 4.40 3.45 0.97
C VAL A 275 3.12 3.19 1.74
N ILE A 276 2.59 1.99 1.62
CA ILE A 276 1.50 1.46 2.46
C ILE A 276 2.12 0.54 3.52
N THR A 277 1.94 0.85 4.80
CA THR A 277 2.25 -0.10 5.89
C THR A 277 1.02 -0.92 6.20
N ALA A 278 1.15 -2.24 6.08
CA ALA A 278 0.02 -3.16 6.10
C ALA A 278 0.18 -4.26 7.15
N THR A 279 -0.94 -4.89 7.47
CA THR A 279 -1.16 -6.05 8.35
C THR A 279 -0.90 -5.79 9.84
N GLN A 280 -1.76 -6.35 10.68
CA GLN A 280 -1.67 -6.32 12.15
C GLN A 280 -1.49 -4.91 12.74
N MET A 281 -2.16 -3.90 12.13
CA MET A 281 -2.06 -2.53 12.63
C MET A 281 -2.89 -2.32 13.90
N LEU A 282 -4.16 -2.75 13.89
CA LEU A 282 -5.08 -2.70 15.02
C LEU A 282 -5.83 -4.03 15.16
N GLU A 283 -5.16 -5.16 14.97
CA GLU A 283 -5.71 -6.51 14.83
C GLU A 283 -6.68 -6.87 15.97
N SER A 284 -6.35 -6.49 17.20
CA SER A 284 -7.23 -6.74 18.36
C SER A 284 -8.58 -6.05 18.25
N MET A 285 -8.71 -5.02 17.39
CA MET A 285 -9.97 -4.34 17.12
C MET A 285 -10.93 -5.12 16.22
N THR A 286 -10.53 -6.26 15.70
CA THR A 286 -11.45 -7.24 15.10
C THR A 286 -12.52 -7.69 16.11
N THR A 287 -12.13 -7.85 17.37
CA THR A 287 -13.02 -8.31 18.46
C THR A 287 -13.19 -7.30 19.60
N ASN A 288 -12.32 -6.31 19.73
CA ASN A 288 -12.35 -5.33 20.79
C ASN A 288 -12.58 -3.90 20.26
N ARG A 289 -13.26 -3.06 21.04
CA ARG A 289 -13.50 -1.65 20.67
C ARG A 289 -12.27 -0.75 20.79
N ARG A 290 -11.22 -1.21 21.40
CA ARG A 290 -9.96 -0.47 21.60
C ARG A 290 -8.78 -1.34 21.26
N PRO A 291 -7.74 -0.77 20.63
CA PRO A 291 -6.51 -1.50 20.36
C PRO A 291 -5.71 -1.69 21.65
N THR A 292 -4.76 -2.57 21.59
CA THR A 292 -3.71 -2.66 22.59
C THR A 292 -2.77 -1.44 22.51
N ARG A 293 -1.99 -1.20 23.57
CA ARG A 293 -0.97 -0.15 23.56
C ARG A 293 0.12 -0.44 22.53
N ALA A 294 0.48 -1.71 22.35
CA ALA A 294 1.48 -2.14 21.39
C ALA A 294 1.05 -1.78 19.95
N GLU A 295 -0.19 -2.08 19.58
CA GLU A 295 -0.74 -1.75 18.25
C GLU A 295 -0.80 -0.24 18.01
N ALA A 296 -1.29 0.53 18.98
CA ALA A 296 -1.30 1.99 18.86
C ALA A 296 0.11 2.57 18.70
N THR A 297 1.11 1.97 19.39
CA THR A 297 2.53 2.36 19.25
C THR A 297 3.09 1.92 17.90
N ASP A 298 2.70 0.77 17.38
CA ASP A 298 3.14 0.28 16.07
C ASP A 298 2.62 1.18 14.94
N VAL A 299 1.34 1.56 14.96
CA VAL A 299 0.79 2.57 14.02
C VAL A 299 1.56 3.89 14.12
N ALA A 300 1.81 4.36 15.35
CA ALA A 300 2.58 5.58 15.58
C ALA A 300 3.99 5.49 15.00
N ASN A 301 4.69 4.38 15.20
CA ASN A 301 6.04 4.15 14.65
C ASN A 301 6.02 4.13 13.11
N ALA A 302 5.07 3.46 12.48
CA ALA A 302 4.93 3.46 11.02
C ALA A 302 4.77 4.89 10.47
N ILE A 303 3.97 5.72 11.15
CA ILE A 303 3.78 7.13 10.78
C ILE A 303 5.07 7.93 10.98
N LEU A 304 5.76 7.78 12.10
CA LEU A 304 7.04 8.45 12.39
C LEU A 304 8.14 8.02 11.41
N ASP A 305 8.15 6.75 10.99
CA ASP A 305 9.08 6.21 9.99
C ASP A 305 8.85 6.79 8.59
N GLY A 306 7.71 7.43 8.32
CA GLY A 306 7.44 8.14 7.07
C GLY A 306 6.53 7.42 6.10
N THR A 307 5.65 6.52 6.57
CA THR A 307 4.63 5.91 5.70
C THR A 307 3.70 6.96 5.08
N ASP A 308 3.20 6.70 3.88
CA ASP A 308 2.16 7.49 3.23
C ASP A 308 0.77 7.02 3.64
N CYS A 309 0.62 5.70 3.76
CA CYS A 309 -0.64 5.07 4.10
C CYS A 309 -0.45 4.05 5.22
N VAL A 310 -1.50 3.88 6.04
CA VAL A 310 -1.66 2.77 6.99
C VAL A 310 -2.90 1.97 6.62
N MET A 311 -2.83 0.64 6.70
CA MET A 311 -3.88 -0.25 6.20
C MET A 311 -4.52 -1.08 7.30
N LEU A 312 -5.86 -1.12 7.32
CA LEU A 312 -6.66 -2.10 8.05
C LEU A 312 -7.01 -3.28 7.15
N SER A 313 -6.92 -4.48 7.68
CA SER A 313 -7.23 -5.75 7.03
C SER A 313 -8.53 -6.34 7.59
N GLY A 314 -8.44 -7.30 8.47
CA GLY A 314 -9.58 -7.95 9.14
C GLY A 314 -10.41 -6.97 9.96
N GLU A 315 -9.78 -5.97 10.55
CA GLU A 315 -10.40 -4.97 11.42
C GLU A 315 -11.56 -4.23 10.72
N SER A 316 -11.39 -3.90 9.45
CA SER A 316 -12.41 -3.22 8.64
C SER A 316 -13.24 -4.18 7.78
N ALA A 317 -12.70 -5.36 7.40
CA ALA A 317 -13.35 -6.29 6.48
C ALA A 317 -14.36 -7.22 7.17
N MET A 318 -14.01 -7.74 8.34
CA MET A 318 -14.77 -8.80 9.05
C MET A 318 -14.97 -8.51 10.53
N GLY A 319 -14.25 -7.53 11.09
CA GLY A 319 -14.27 -7.21 12.51
C GLY A 319 -15.63 -6.72 13.00
N ASN A 320 -15.85 -6.81 14.31
CA ASN A 320 -17.09 -6.35 14.96
C ASN A 320 -17.18 -4.82 15.05
N TYR A 321 -16.05 -4.12 14.83
CA TYR A 321 -15.93 -2.67 15.05
C TYR A 321 -15.24 -1.94 13.88
N PRO A 322 -15.73 -2.10 12.62
CA PRO A 322 -15.05 -1.54 11.44
C PRO A 322 -14.96 -0.02 11.47
N LEU A 323 -16.03 0.67 11.86
CA LEU A 323 -16.06 2.13 11.94
C LEU A 323 -15.13 2.68 13.02
N GLU A 324 -15.15 2.06 14.21
CA GLU A 324 -14.30 2.44 15.33
C GLU A 324 -12.82 2.22 15.02
N SER A 325 -12.48 1.17 14.26
CA SER A 325 -11.11 0.88 13.83
C SER A 325 -10.58 1.96 12.89
N VAL A 326 -11.36 2.38 11.90
CA VAL A 326 -10.99 3.47 10.99
C VAL A 326 -10.86 4.80 11.75
N ALA A 327 -11.82 5.12 12.62
CA ALA A 327 -11.78 6.33 13.44
C ALA A 327 -10.59 6.33 14.42
N MET A 328 -10.21 5.17 14.97
CA MET A 328 -9.03 5.04 15.83
C MET A 328 -7.75 5.29 15.05
N LEU A 329 -7.62 4.69 13.88
CA LEU A 329 -6.47 4.88 13.00
C LEU A 329 -6.29 6.36 12.62
N ALA A 330 -7.38 7.04 12.26
CA ALA A 330 -7.39 8.49 11.96
C ALA A 330 -6.92 9.32 13.17
N ARG A 331 -7.40 9.00 14.39
CA ARG A 331 -7.01 9.71 15.61
C ARG A 331 -5.54 9.52 15.96
N ILE A 332 -5.01 8.29 15.81
CA ILE A 332 -3.58 8.03 16.04
C ILE A 332 -2.76 8.83 15.04
N ALA A 333 -3.13 8.82 13.76
CA ALA A 333 -2.43 9.57 12.73
C ALA A 333 -2.40 11.07 13.04
N ALA A 334 -3.54 11.67 13.34
CA ALA A 334 -3.64 13.10 13.67
C ALA A 334 -2.81 13.47 14.91
N ALA A 335 -2.75 12.59 15.92
CA ALA A 335 -1.99 12.83 17.15
C ALA A 335 -0.48 12.74 16.94
N ILE A 336 -0.02 11.86 16.05
CA ILE A 336 1.40 11.54 15.89
C ILE A 336 2.09 12.39 14.82
N GLU A 337 1.39 12.77 13.75
CA GLU A 337 1.97 13.57 12.64
C GLU A 337 2.72 14.83 13.09
N PRO A 338 2.24 15.62 14.06
CA PRO A 338 2.97 16.80 14.55
C PRO A 338 4.32 16.48 15.20
N HIS A 339 4.54 15.24 15.63
CA HIS A 339 5.77 14.79 16.29
C HIS A 339 6.76 14.12 15.33
N ARG A 340 6.43 14.04 14.03
CA ARG A 340 7.32 13.49 13.02
C ARG A 340 8.52 14.42 12.85
N ALA A 341 9.73 13.85 12.95
CA ALA A 341 10.94 14.57 12.62
C ALA A 341 10.96 14.94 11.12
N ALA A 342 11.35 16.18 10.81
CA ALA A 342 11.57 16.56 9.42
C ALA A 342 12.71 15.71 8.84
N TYR A 343 12.47 15.08 7.69
CA TYR A 343 13.55 14.40 6.97
C TYR A 343 14.57 15.45 6.49
N SER A 344 15.80 15.32 6.95
CA SER A 344 16.86 16.24 6.51
C SER A 344 17.11 16.10 5.01
N VAL A 345 16.88 17.16 4.27
CA VAL A 345 17.18 17.28 2.83
C VAL A 345 18.60 16.81 2.53
N LYS A 346 19.55 17.15 3.39
CA LYS A 346 20.94 16.78 3.26
C LYS A 346 21.16 15.25 3.21
N GLN A 347 20.42 14.48 4.01
CA GLN A 347 20.49 13.01 3.99
C GLN A 347 19.91 12.41 2.73
N ILE A 348 18.85 13.02 2.19
CA ILE A 348 18.19 12.57 0.97
C ILE A 348 19.10 12.73 -0.25
N PHE A 349 19.83 13.86 -0.33
CA PHE A 349 20.66 14.17 -1.49
C PHE A 349 22.09 13.61 -1.40
N GLN A 350 22.67 13.46 -0.22
CA GLN A 350 23.99 12.84 -0.08
C GLN A 350 24.07 11.43 -0.63
N THR A 351 22.97 10.68 -0.58
CA THR A 351 22.90 9.31 -1.14
C THR A 351 22.69 9.26 -2.67
N ARG A 352 22.22 10.36 -3.30
CA ARG A 352 21.95 10.43 -4.75
C ARG A 352 22.99 11.18 -5.55
N TRP A 353 23.76 12.07 -4.91
CA TRP A 353 24.70 12.96 -5.63
C TRP A 353 26.01 12.30 -6.10
N GLU A 354 26.24 11.07 -5.75
CA GLU A 354 27.48 10.39 -6.15
C GLU A 354 27.42 9.78 -7.58
N GLY A 355 26.49 10.17 -8.44
CA GLY A 355 26.47 9.71 -9.82
C GLY A 355 25.31 10.05 -10.74
N ASP A 356 24.20 10.60 -10.26
CA ASP A 356 22.99 10.79 -11.07
C ASP A 356 22.64 12.27 -11.34
N HIS A 357 22.08 12.52 -12.53
CA HIS A 357 21.51 13.81 -12.88
C HIS A 357 20.35 14.19 -11.93
N ILE A 358 20.42 15.36 -11.29
CA ILE A 358 19.34 15.88 -10.46
C ILE A 358 18.17 16.23 -11.36
N LEU A 359 17.01 15.67 -11.06
CA LEU A 359 15.78 15.97 -11.81
C LEU A 359 15.19 17.32 -11.37
N LEU A 360 14.68 18.10 -12.32
CA LEU A 360 14.15 19.45 -12.04
C LEU A 360 13.03 19.43 -10.99
N HIS A 361 12.17 18.42 -10.98
CA HIS A 361 11.12 18.30 -9.96
C HIS A 361 11.68 18.04 -8.55
N ASP A 362 12.87 17.44 -8.42
CA ASP A 362 13.55 17.26 -7.14
C ASP A 362 14.11 18.58 -6.62
N ILE A 363 14.62 19.45 -7.51
CA ILE A 363 15.07 20.80 -7.15
C ILE A 363 13.90 21.63 -6.64
N ILE A 364 12.77 21.61 -7.34
CA ILE A 364 11.54 22.31 -6.91
C ILE A 364 11.07 21.77 -5.56
N ALA A 365 10.99 20.46 -5.40
CA ALA A 365 10.53 19.83 -4.16
C ALA A 365 11.40 20.22 -2.95
N THR A 366 12.73 20.25 -3.14
CA THR A 366 13.70 20.70 -2.13
C THR A 366 13.56 22.18 -1.79
N SER A 367 13.32 23.00 -2.81
CA SER A 367 13.12 24.46 -2.61
C SER A 367 11.83 24.71 -1.81
N VAL A 368 10.76 23.97 -2.08
CA VAL A 368 9.52 24.02 -1.29
C VAL A 368 9.81 23.61 0.16
N GLU A 369 10.45 22.48 0.40
CA GLU A 369 10.79 22.02 1.77
C GLU A 369 11.62 23.07 2.52
N SER A 370 12.67 23.59 1.90
CA SER A 370 13.51 24.63 2.49
C SER A 370 12.75 25.92 2.81
N THR A 371 11.77 26.26 1.99
CA THR A 371 10.89 27.43 2.20
C THR A 371 9.98 27.20 3.40
N LEU A 372 9.38 26.00 3.51
CA LEU A 372 8.47 25.66 4.62
C LEU A 372 9.16 25.55 5.99
N ASN A 373 10.48 25.43 6.02
CA ASN A 373 11.26 25.57 7.26
C ASN A 373 11.32 27.01 7.80
N ARG A 374 10.87 28.00 7.01
CA ARG A 374 10.91 29.42 7.35
C ARG A 374 9.55 30.10 7.38
N ILE A 375 8.59 29.58 6.58
CA ILE A 375 7.22 30.11 6.52
C ILE A 375 6.22 28.96 6.64
N THR A 376 5.02 29.27 7.13
CA THR A 376 3.90 28.33 7.20
C THR A 376 2.79 28.82 6.27
N PRO A 377 2.78 28.40 4.99
CA PRO A 377 1.70 28.76 4.08
C PRO A 377 0.41 28.00 4.42
N ALA A 378 -0.72 28.54 3.98
CA ALA A 378 -2.03 27.86 4.09
C ALA A 378 -2.07 26.54 3.32
N SER A 379 -1.39 26.48 2.17
CA SER A 379 -1.22 25.28 1.35
C SER A 379 -0.04 25.44 0.39
N VAL A 380 0.48 24.30 -0.08
CA VAL A 380 1.36 24.25 -1.26
C VAL A 380 0.49 23.84 -2.45
N ILE A 381 0.34 24.73 -3.44
CA ILE A 381 -0.46 24.50 -4.63
C ILE A 381 0.43 23.97 -5.74
N VAL A 382 0.06 22.81 -6.28
CA VAL A 382 0.86 22.07 -7.26
C VAL A 382 -0.01 21.70 -8.45
N PRO A 383 -0.08 22.54 -9.48
CA PRO A 383 -0.58 22.11 -10.78
C PRO A 383 0.26 20.95 -11.30
N THR A 384 -0.39 19.86 -11.70
CA THR A 384 0.33 18.66 -12.10
C THR A 384 -0.48 17.86 -13.11
N HIS A 385 0.21 17.26 -14.09
CA HIS A 385 -0.42 16.38 -15.05
C HIS A 385 -0.34 14.91 -14.60
N SER A 386 0.85 14.45 -14.20
CA SER A 386 1.15 13.07 -13.80
C SER A 386 1.22 12.85 -12.28
N GLY A 387 1.13 13.92 -11.49
CA GLY A 387 1.30 13.85 -10.04
C GLY A 387 2.78 13.81 -9.57
N THR A 388 3.76 13.75 -10.46
CA THR A 388 5.17 13.56 -10.10
C THR A 388 5.70 14.65 -9.18
N THR A 389 5.48 15.93 -9.48
CA THR A 389 5.93 17.06 -8.63
C THR A 389 5.26 17.01 -7.26
N ALA A 390 3.95 16.70 -7.22
CA ALA A 390 3.22 16.59 -5.96
C ALA A 390 3.78 15.47 -5.07
N ARG A 391 4.05 14.28 -5.65
CA ARG A 391 4.68 13.15 -4.93
C ARG A 391 6.11 13.50 -4.48
N SER A 392 6.89 14.17 -5.33
CA SER A 392 8.24 14.61 -4.98
C SER A 392 8.26 15.58 -3.79
N ILE A 393 7.25 16.42 -3.65
CA ILE A 393 7.08 17.29 -2.47
C ILE A 393 6.56 16.49 -1.28
N ALA A 394 5.58 15.61 -1.48
CA ALA A 394 4.96 14.82 -0.41
C ALA A 394 5.94 13.88 0.31
N ARG A 395 7.02 13.42 -0.36
CA ARG A 395 8.04 12.56 0.26
C ARG A 395 8.74 13.19 1.46
N PHE A 396 8.77 14.53 1.56
CA PHE A 396 9.31 15.24 2.72
C PHE A 396 8.36 15.24 3.93
N LYS A 397 7.13 14.72 3.75
CA LYS A 397 6.12 14.61 4.81
C LYS A 397 5.87 15.93 5.54
N LEU A 398 5.68 16.97 4.76
CA LEU A 398 5.53 18.36 5.22
C LEU A 398 4.34 18.56 6.16
N PRO A 399 4.38 19.54 7.07
CA PRO A 399 3.31 19.79 8.04
C PRO A 399 2.07 20.45 7.41
N VAL A 400 2.17 20.94 6.17
CA VAL A 400 1.08 21.59 5.42
C VAL A 400 0.48 20.67 4.38
N TRP A 401 -0.76 20.92 3.99
CA TRP A 401 -1.40 20.22 2.89
C TRP A 401 -0.85 20.64 1.53
N ILE A 402 -0.69 19.68 0.64
CA ILE A 402 -0.34 19.89 -0.76
C ILE A 402 -1.64 19.79 -1.57
N THR A 403 -2.09 20.91 -2.12
CA THR A 403 -3.24 20.93 -3.02
C THR A 403 -2.76 20.66 -4.44
N ALA A 404 -2.86 19.41 -4.87
CA ALA A 404 -2.51 19.01 -6.24
C ALA A 404 -3.68 19.26 -7.18
N VAL A 405 -3.50 20.10 -8.18
CA VAL A 405 -4.54 20.48 -9.14
C VAL A 405 -4.24 19.83 -10.48
N SER A 406 -5.15 18.97 -10.96
CA SER A 406 -4.95 18.22 -12.21
C SER A 406 -6.20 18.22 -13.07
N SER A 407 -6.02 18.28 -14.39
CA SER A 407 -7.08 18.03 -15.37
C SER A 407 -7.34 16.55 -15.63
N SER A 408 -6.55 15.66 -15.04
CA SER A 408 -6.69 14.20 -15.14
C SER A 408 -7.35 13.65 -13.86
N GLU A 409 -8.53 13.06 -14.02
CA GLU A 409 -9.22 12.38 -12.93
C GLU A 409 -8.40 11.19 -12.42
N LYS A 410 -7.76 10.43 -13.34
CA LYS A 410 -6.84 9.34 -13.01
C LYS A 410 -5.72 9.83 -12.07
N THR A 411 -5.05 10.92 -12.43
CA THR A 411 -3.98 11.50 -11.60
C THR A 411 -4.48 11.87 -10.20
N CYS A 412 -5.71 12.40 -10.11
CA CYS A 412 -6.32 12.71 -8.82
C CYS A 412 -6.57 11.44 -7.98
N GLN A 413 -6.92 10.32 -8.61
CA GLN A 413 -7.07 9.02 -7.93
C GLN A 413 -5.72 8.44 -7.50
N ASP A 414 -4.71 8.48 -8.38
CA ASP A 414 -3.36 7.99 -8.10
C ASP A 414 -2.72 8.71 -6.89
N LEU A 415 -3.01 10.00 -6.74
CA LEU A 415 -2.51 10.82 -5.62
C LEU A 415 -3.17 10.48 -4.28
N MET A 416 -4.24 9.70 -4.25
CA MET A 416 -4.85 9.23 -3.00
C MET A 416 -3.95 8.31 -2.18
N PHE A 417 -2.89 7.77 -2.76
CA PHE A 417 -1.88 6.95 -2.08
C PHE A 417 -0.75 7.76 -1.43
N SER A 418 -0.73 9.08 -1.60
CA SER A 418 0.40 9.91 -1.15
C SER A 418 0.05 10.77 0.06
N TYR A 419 0.94 10.81 1.04
CA TYR A 419 0.80 11.59 2.26
C TYR A 419 0.56 13.08 1.99
N GLY A 420 -0.41 13.66 2.70
CA GLY A 420 -0.62 15.10 2.71
C GLY A 420 -1.06 15.72 1.39
N ILE A 421 -1.41 14.91 0.39
CA ILE A 421 -1.92 15.43 -0.88
C ILE A 421 -3.45 15.47 -0.83
N TRP A 422 -3.99 16.65 -1.14
CA TRP A 422 -5.39 16.86 -1.47
C TRP A 422 -5.51 17.11 -2.96
N SER A 423 -6.04 16.14 -3.70
CA SER A 423 -6.17 16.24 -5.15
C SER A 423 -7.48 16.94 -5.54
N VAL A 424 -7.36 17.88 -6.47
CA VAL A 424 -8.48 18.65 -7.04
C VAL A 424 -8.50 18.39 -8.54
N HIS A 425 -9.63 17.88 -9.04
CA HIS A 425 -9.85 17.78 -10.47
C HIS A 425 -10.36 19.11 -10.99
N GLU A 426 -9.54 19.77 -11.81
CA GLU A 426 -9.82 21.05 -12.46
C GLU A 426 -9.60 20.88 -13.97
N PRO A 427 -10.67 20.65 -14.76
CA PRO A 427 -10.55 20.39 -16.20
C PRO A 427 -9.87 21.53 -16.94
N ASP A 428 -10.11 22.77 -16.50
CA ASP A 428 -9.53 23.96 -17.09
C ASP A 428 -8.44 24.54 -16.18
N HIS A 429 -7.23 24.68 -16.73
CA HIS A 429 -6.11 25.25 -16.00
C HIS A 429 -6.40 26.74 -15.69
N PRO A 430 -6.36 27.14 -14.41
CA PRO A 430 -6.56 28.53 -14.01
C PRO A 430 -5.52 29.47 -14.65
N ASP A 431 -5.97 30.61 -15.14
CA ASP A 431 -5.07 31.64 -15.66
C ASP A 431 -4.48 32.51 -14.52
N ASP A 432 -5.27 32.74 -13.47
CA ASP A 432 -4.88 33.47 -12.24
C ASP A 432 -4.91 32.55 -11.00
N TRP A 433 -3.73 32.09 -10.62
CA TRP A 433 -3.57 31.23 -9.45
C TRP A 433 -3.80 31.95 -8.13
N LYS A 434 -3.60 33.25 -8.05
CA LYS A 434 -3.89 34.02 -6.83
C LYS A 434 -5.38 34.02 -6.53
N SER A 435 -6.20 34.39 -7.49
CA SER A 435 -7.66 34.41 -7.38
C SER A 435 -8.22 32.99 -7.17
N TRP A 436 -7.66 31.99 -7.88
CA TRP A 436 -8.07 30.60 -7.69
C TRP A 436 -7.76 30.11 -6.26
N SER A 437 -6.55 30.40 -5.76
CA SER A 437 -6.11 30.00 -4.42
C SER A 437 -6.98 30.61 -3.33
N LEU A 438 -7.30 31.90 -3.42
CA LEU A 438 -8.20 32.58 -2.48
C LEU A 438 -9.58 31.93 -2.45
N LYS A 439 -10.16 31.67 -3.62
CA LYS A 439 -11.46 31.00 -3.74
C LYS A 439 -11.42 29.59 -3.18
N TRP A 440 -10.37 28.83 -3.50
CA TRP A 440 -10.16 27.47 -3.04
C TRP A 440 -10.04 27.39 -1.51
N LEU A 441 -9.11 28.14 -0.91
CA LEU A 441 -8.89 28.13 0.54
C LEU A 441 -10.16 28.55 1.29
N LYS A 442 -10.88 29.56 0.80
CA LYS A 442 -12.17 29.96 1.36
C LYS A 442 -13.18 28.83 1.33
N SER A 443 -13.26 28.06 0.24
CA SER A 443 -14.16 26.92 0.09
C SER A 443 -13.83 25.76 1.03
N GLN A 444 -12.56 25.65 1.45
CA GLN A 444 -12.06 24.66 2.39
C GLN A 444 -12.01 25.16 3.84
N GLU A 445 -12.48 26.38 4.10
CA GLU A 445 -12.41 27.00 5.44
C GLU A 445 -10.96 27.04 6.00
N VAL A 446 -9.98 27.19 5.13
CA VAL A 446 -8.56 27.27 5.49
C VAL A 446 -8.15 28.73 5.57
N SER A 447 -7.63 29.14 6.73
CA SER A 447 -7.08 30.46 6.96
C SER A 447 -5.58 30.53 6.67
N GLY A 448 -5.10 31.70 6.26
CA GLY A 448 -3.69 31.99 6.04
C GLY A 448 -3.48 32.96 4.88
N ASP A 449 -2.42 33.74 4.97
CA ASP A 449 -2.14 34.85 4.04
C ASP A 449 -1.14 34.49 2.95
N LEU A 450 -0.51 33.32 3.04
CA LEU A 450 0.50 32.87 2.09
C LEU A 450 0.14 31.52 1.48
N VAL A 451 0.43 31.35 0.20
CA VAL A 451 0.51 30.05 -0.46
C VAL A 451 1.85 29.92 -1.18
N VAL A 452 2.33 28.69 -1.29
CA VAL A 452 3.46 28.36 -2.16
C VAL A 452 2.90 27.69 -3.40
N LEU A 453 3.14 28.26 -4.57
CA LEU A 453 2.75 27.74 -5.88
C LEU A 453 3.98 27.16 -6.57
N THR A 454 3.85 25.98 -7.15
CA THR A 454 4.86 25.44 -8.08
C THR A 454 4.22 25.28 -9.46
N GLU A 455 4.94 25.66 -10.49
CA GLU A 455 4.51 25.44 -11.87
C GLU A 455 5.67 24.91 -12.73
N GLY A 456 5.32 24.19 -13.78
CA GLY A 456 6.24 23.70 -14.79
C GLY A 456 5.58 23.66 -16.17
N PRO A 457 6.27 23.10 -17.18
CA PRO A 457 5.69 22.85 -18.49
C PRO A 457 4.40 22.04 -18.39
N SER A 458 3.40 22.40 -19.20
CA SER A 458 2.11 21.70 -19.29
C SER A 458 1.70 21.55 -20.76
N ALA A 459 0.69 20.73 -21.03
CA ALA A 459 0.17 20.58 -22.38
C ALA A 459 -0.31 21.91 -23.00
N LYS A 460 -0.94 22.78 -22.20
CA LYS A 460 -1.36 24.14 -22.61
C LYS A 460 -0.17 25.12 -22.71
N HIS A 461 0.88 24.89 -21.93
CA HIS A 461 2.03 25.80 -21.82
C HIS A 461 3.35 25.02 -21.84
N PRO A 462 3.72 24.38 -22.96
CA PRO A 462 4.90 23.50 -23.05
C PRO A 462 6.23 24.23 -22.88
N HIS A 463 6.26 25.55 -23.08
CA HIS A 463 7.43 26.39 -22.96
C HIS A 463 7.57 27.11 -21.60
N ARG A 464 6.66 26.85 -20.65
CA ARG A 464 6.80 27.44 -19.29
C ARG A 464 8.01 26.85 -18.58
N ASN A 465 8.73 27.72 -17.88
CA ASN A 465 9.81 27.30 -17.00
C ASN A 465 9.27 26.70 -15.71
N ASN A 466 10.04 25.78 -15.11
CA ASN A 466 9.79 25.34 -13.75
C ASN A 466 10.02 26.51 -12.80
N ARG A 467 9.04 26.82 -11.96
CA ARG A 467 9.11 27.92 -10.98
C ARG A 467 8.46 27.53 -9.65
N MET A 468 8.93 28.16 -8.60
CA MET A 468 8.27 28.25 -7.32
C MET A 468 7.97 29.72 -7.02
N GLU A 469 6.78 30.00 -6.53
CA GLU A 469 6.31 31.35 -6.23
C GLU A 469 5.68 31.37 -4.83
N ILE A 470 5.94 32.40 -4.06
CA ILE A 470 5.25 32.67 -2.80
C ILE A 470 4.22 33.75 -3.10
N ILE A 471 2.94 33.41 -3.00
CA ILE A 471 1.83 34.33 -3.24
C ILE A 471 1.35 34.87 -1.89
N ASP A 472 1.45 36.19 -1.73
CA ASP A 472 0.84 36.92 -0.63
C ASP A 472 -0.63 37.23 -0.99
N LEU A 473 -1.55 36.56 -0.29
CA LEU A 473 -2.99 36.68 -0.51
C LEU A 473 -3.56 37.96 0.12
N GLY A 474 -2.89 38.50 1.15
CA GLY A 474 -3.29 39.70 1.86
C GLY A 474 -2.93 41.02 1.11
N ARG A 475 -1.96 40.97 0.21
CA ARG A 475 -1.62 42.13 -0.63
C ARG A 475 -2.70 42.41 -1.66
N GLN A 476 -3.47 43.47 -1.47
CA GLN A 476 -4.23 44.09 -2.56
C GLN A 476 -3.23 44.65 -3.56
N VAL A 477 -3.34 44.28 -4.82
CA VAL A 477 -2.62 44.97 -5.91
C VAL A 477 -3.31 46.31 -6.04
N GLU A 478 -2.61 47.39 -5.60
CA GLU A 478 -3.01 48.76 -5.89
C GLU A 478 -2.93 49.06 -7.40
#